data_70aea8ed52d6ab6a2a37806881fdab29
#
_entry.id   70aea8ed52d6ab6a2a37806881fdab29
#
_cell.length_a   1.000
_cell.length_b   1.000
_cell.length_c   1.000
_cell.angle_alpha   90.00
_cell.angle_beta   90.00
_cell.angle_gamma   90.00
#
_symmetry.space_group_name_H-M   'P 1'
#
loop_
_entity.id
_entity.type
_entity.pdbx_description
1 polymer ?
#
loop_
_entity_poly.entity_id
_entity_poly.type
_entity_poly.pdbx_seq_one_letter_code
_entity_poly.pdbx_strand_id
1 'polypeptide(L)'
;MRDPTVEFWEPVLEGASGFFDVGNIHSIRTSETFYSEEYRAFLDRFGHEAQPFWITEAMIDDTTRPRPGQSDDERAQIALTGSVTSFLNGVEVILIAGAAYDDPKNSEKVQEAWEVVVSTIDLFQTVTPITETSARFEMPDGMTVYAIWDGAGLPADVTGSVLTRRYDGVEANLDASQVTSELPTFVLVG
;
A
#
# COMPACT_ATOMS: atom_id res chain seq x y z
N MET A 1 14.26 -6.06 -4.35
CA MET A 1 14.69 -6.26 -5.74
C MET A 1 16.06 -5.62 -5.91
N ARG A 2 17.04 -6.29 -6.44
CA ARG A 2 18.05 -5.56 -7.19
C ARG A 2 17.28 -4.93 -8.33
N ASP A 3 17.50 -3.64 -8.54
CA ASP A 3 17.14 -2.90 -9.71
C ASP A 3 16.95 -3.87 -10.88
N PRO A 4 15.76 -4.02 -11.47
CA PRO A 4 15.62 -4.88 -12.61
C PRO A 4 16.70 -4.41 -13.55
N THR A 5 17.69 -5.26 -13.83
CA THR A 5 18.80 -4.80 -14.64
C THR A 5 18.15 -4.32 -15.93
N VAL A 6 18.05 -3.00 -16.07
CA VAL A 6 17.43 -2.30 -17.21
C VAL A 6 17.90 -2.96 -18.48
N GLU A 7 19.17 -3.36 -18.52
CA GLU A 7 19.82 -4.11 -19.59
C GLU A 7 19.14 -5.46 -19.94
N PHE A 8 18.50 -6.13 -18.98
CA PHE A 8 17.78 -7.38 -19.25
C PHE A 8 16.34 -7.12 -19.69
N TRP A 9 15.63 -6.26 -18.96
CA TRP A 9 14.19 -6.05 -19.18
C TRP A 9 13.87 -5.13 -20.33
N GLU A 10 14.77 -4.19 -20.68
CA GLU A 10 14.59 -3.28 -21.80
C GLU A 10 14.28 -4.03 -23.12
N PRO A 11 15.13 -4.93 -23.61
CA PRO A 11 14.82 -5.69 -24.83
C PRO A 11 13.62 -6.64 -24.69
N VAL A 12 13.32 -7.10 -23.45
CA VAL A 12 12.13 -7.93 -23.19
C VAL A 12 10.86 -7.10 -23.38
N LEU A 13 10.78 -5.90 -22.80
CA LEU A 13 9.60 -5.04 -22.94
C LEU A 13 9.45 -4.49 -24.34
N GLU A 14 10.54 -4.10 -24.99
CA GLU A 14 10.52 -3.69 -26.40
C GLU A 14 10.01 -4.79 -27.33
N GLY A 15 10.42 -6.06 -27.10
CA GLY A 15 10.02 -7.20 -27.90
C GLY A 15 8.69 -7.84 -27.49
N ALA A 16 8.25 -7.63 -26.26
CA ALA A 16 7.05 -8.25 -25.70
C ALA A 16 5.83 -7.32 -25.67
N SER A 17 5.93 -6.11 -26.18
CA SER A 17 4.81 -5.18 -26.25
C SER A 17 3.59 -5.83 -26.90
N GLY A 18 2.49 -5.92 -26.16
CA GLY A 18 1.25 -6.58 -26.58
C GLY A 18 1.18 -8.11 -26.32
N PHE A 19 2.20 -8.69 -25.67
CA PHE A 19 2.22 -10.12 -25.33
C PHE A 19 2.05 -10.42 -23.84
N PHE A 20 1.87 -9.40 -23.00
CA PHE A 20 1.53 -9.57 -21.59
C PHE A 20 0.42 -8.61 -21.16
N ASP A 21 -0.46 -9.07 -20.29
CA ASP A 21 -1.62 -8.29 -19.83
C ASP A 21 -1.34 -7.65 -18.45
N VAL A 22 -0.47 -8.26 -17.65
CA VAL A 22 -0.16 -7.82 -16.27
C VAL A 22 1.33 -7.88 -16.03
N GLY A 23 1.90 -6.80 -15.48
CA GLY A 23 3.25 -6.80 -14.95
C GLY A 23 3.32 -7.52 -13.59
N ASN A 24 4.50 -7.95 -13.18
CA ASN A 24 4.67 -8.62 -11.90
C ASN A 24 6.00 -8.24 -11.24
N ILE A 25 5.93 -7.91 -9.95
CA ILE A 25 7.10 -7.69 -9.11
C ILE A 25 7.02 -8.48 -7.80
N HIS A 26 8.19 -8.74 -7.22
CA HIS A 26 8.32 -9.21 -5.84
C HIS A 26 8.98 -8.14 -4.99
N SER A 27 8.40 -7.82 -3.85
CA SER A 27 8.97 -6.97 -2.82
C SER A 27 9.43 -7.83 -1.64
N ILE A 28 10.57 -8.49 -1.80
CA ILE A 28 11.12 -9.44 -0.82
C ILE A 28 11.90 -8.75 0.31
N ARG A 29 12.02 -7.44 0.26
CA ARG A 29 12.69 -6.62 1.28
C ARG A 29 11.85 -5.42 1.58
N THR A 30 11.98 -4.93 2.80
CA THR A 30 11.28 -3.70 3.21
C THR A 30 11.60 -2.56 2.25
N SER A 31 10.60 -2.16 1.49
CA SER A 31 10.56 -0.94 0.70
C SER A 31 9.34 -0.17 1.16
N GLU A 32 9.46 1.13 1.29
CA GLU A 32 8.36 2.00 1.74
C GLU A 32 7.19 2.02 0.74
N THR A 33 7.47 1.69 -0.52
CA THR A 33 6.51 1.68 -1.63
C THR A 33 6.35 0.30 -2.27
N PHE A 34 6.89 -0.75 -1.67
CA PHE A 34 7.00 -2.10 -2.26
C PHE A 34 7.59 -2.10 -3.67
N TYR A 35 8.45 -1.14 -3.98
CA TYR A 35 9.02 -0.89 -5.32
C TYR A 35 7.98 -0.55 -6.39
N SER A 36 6.77 -0.18 -6.02
CA SER A 36 5.70 0.14 -6.97
C SER A 36 6.00 1.39 -7.79
N GLU A 37 6.61 2.41 -7.18
CA GLU A 37 7.01 3.65 -7.88
C GLU A 37 8.07 3.37 -8.93
N GLU A 38 9.12 2.65 -8.56
CA GLU A 38 10.22 2.31 -9.47
C GLU A 38 9.72 1.45 -10.63
N TYR A 39 8.81 0.51 -10.34
CA TYR A 39 8.27 -0.36 -11.37
C TYR A 39 7.27 0.36 -12.28
N ARG A 40 6.44 1.27 -11.73
CA ARG A 40 5.57 2.13 -12.54
C ARG A 40 6.39 3.00 -13.49
N ALA A 41 7.39 3.72 -12.96
CA ALA A 41 8.30 4.53 -13.77
C ALA A 41 9.03 3.71 -14.84
N PHE A 42 9.37 2.46 -14.54
CA PHE A 42 9.96 1.54 -15.51
C PHE A 42 8.97 1.17 -16.62
N LEU A 43 7.73 0.78 -16.31
CA LEU A 43 6.69 0.47 -17.29
C LEU A 43 6.38 1.70 -18.19
N ASP A 44 6.23 2.87 -17.59
CA ASP A 44 5.94 4.13 -18.30
C ASP A 44 7.02 4.48 -19.30
N ARG A 45 8.28 4.26 -18.94
CA ARG A 45 9.43 4.51 -19.84
C ARG A 45 9.37 3.67 -21.12
N PHE A 46 8.73 2.52 -21.12
CA PHE A 46 8.59 1.63 -22.27
C PHE A 46 7.20 1.69 -22.93
N GLY A 47 6.39 2.70 -22.60
CA GLY A 47 5.07 2.90 -23.21
C GLY A 47 3.97 1.98 -22.67
N HIS A 48 4.11 1.53 -21.42
CA HIS A 48 3.16 0.67 -20.72
C HIS A 48 2.46 1.40 -19.56
N GLU A 49 2.13 2.68 -19.72
CA GLU A 49 1.56 3.56 -18.69
C GLU A 49 0.21 3.04 -18.16
N ALA A 50 -0.59 2.43 -19.03
CA ALA A 50 -1.89 1.86 -18.67
C ALA A 50 -1.82 0.40 -18.24
N GLN A 51 -0.62 -0.22 -18.26
CA GLN A 51 -0.47 -1.63 -17.93
C GLN A 51 -0.62 -1.83 -16.42
N PRO A 52 -1.59 -2.63 -15.95
CA PRO A 52 -1.68 -3.00 -14.54
C PRO A 52 -0.50 -3.90 -14.15
N PHE A 53 -0.19 -3.92 -12.86
CA PHE A 53 0.78 -4.85 -12.34
C PHE A 53 0.42 -5.34 -10.93
N TRP A 54 0.97 -6.48 -10.57
CA TRP A 54 0.74 -7.13 -9.29
C TRP A 54 2.04 -7.23 -8.49
N ILE A 55 1.92 -7.10 -7.19
CA ILE A 55 2.98 -7.45 -6.25
C ILE A 55 2.66 -8.85 -5.75
N THR A 56 3.25 -9.86 -6.37
CA THR A 56 2.92 -11.26 -6.08
C THR A 56 3.70 -11.86 -4.91
N GLU A 57 4.58 -11.08 -4.30
CA GLU A 57 5.23 -11.41 -3.05
C GLU A 57 5.63 -10.11 -2.34
N ALA A 58 4.79 -9.65 -1.41
CA ALA A 58 5.11 -8.52 -0.54
C ALA A 58 5.55 -9.02 0.83
N MET A 59 6.77 -8.63 1.25
CA MET A 59 7.31 -8.91 2.58
C MET A 59 7.81 -7.60 3.20
N ILE A 60 7.33 -7.27 4.38
CA ILE A 60 7.82 -6.13 5.16
C ILE A 60 8.83 -6.58 6.20
N ASP A 61 8.62 -7.75 6.78
CA ASP A 61 9.48 -8.30 7.82
C ASP A 61 10.32 -9.45 7.27
N ASP A 62 11.59 -9.16 7.01
CA ASP A 62 12.61 -10.20 6.85
C ASP A 62 13.50 -10.17 8.10
N THR A 63 13.10 -10.91 9.15
CA THR A 63 13.88 -11.02 10.39
C THR A 63 15.26 -11.60 10.16
N THR A 64 15.48 -12.25 9.02
CA THR A 64 16.82 -12.76 8.65
C THR A 64 17.73 -11.65 8.14
N ARG A 65 17.14 -10.52 7.70
CA ARG A 65 17.85 -9.36 7.15
C ARG A 65 17.13 -8.04 7.45
N PRO A 66 16.81 -7.74 8.71
CA PRO A 66 16.15 -6.48 9.03
C PRO A 66 17.00 -5.31 8.54
N ARG A 67 16.36 -4.25 8.08
CA ARG A 67 17.07 -2.98 7.87
C ARG A 67 17.62 -2.53 9.23
N PRO A 68 18.93 -2.29 9.37
CA PRO A 68 19.47 -1.81 10.63
C PRO A 68 18.75 -0.54 11.08
N GLY A 69 18.23 -0.54 12.30
CA GLY A 69 17.61 0.63 12.93
C GLY A 69 16.10 0.81 12.69
N GLN A 70 15.46 -0.04 11.91
CA GLN A 70 14.00 0.04 11.72
C GLN A 70 13.27 -0.76 12.80
N SER A 71 12.38 -0.09 13.54
CA SER A 71 11.53 -0.71 14.57
C SER A 71 10.37 -1.52 13.97
N ASP A 72 9.74 -2.37 14.79
CA ASP A 72 8.54 -3.09 14.38
C ASP A 72 7.38 -2.15 14.07
N ASP A 73 7.28 -1.02 14.78
CA ASP A 73 6.27 0.00 14.53
C ASP A 73 6.45 0.66 13.15
N GLU A 74 7.68 1.04 12.80
CA GLU A 74 7.97 1.61 11.47
C GLU A 74 7.66 0.61 10.35
N ARG A 75 7.99 -0.67 10.56
CA ARG A 75 7.65 -1.73 9.61
C ARG A 75 6.14 -1.94 9.48
N ALA A 76 5.42 -1.93 10.60
CA ALA A 76 3.97 -2.05 10.61
C ALA A 76 3.28 -0.87 9.89
N GLN A 77 3.79 0.35 10.06
CA GLN A 77 3.28 1.52 9.34
C GLN A 77 3.41 1.38 7.82
N ILE A 78 4.50 0.76 7.34
CA ILE A 78 4.71 0.50 5.91
C ILE A 78 3.64 -0.45 5.33
N ALA A 79 3.05 -1.34 6.12
CA ALA A 79 1.97 -2.19 5.64
C ALA A 79 0.82 -1.33 5.09
N LEU A 80 0.44 -0.26 5.78
CA LEU A 80 -0.61 0.65 5.34
C LEU A 80 -0.11 1.61 4.25
N THR A 81 0.94 2.40 4.54
CA THR A 81 1.41 3.43 3.60
C THR A 81 1.91 2.84 2.28
N GLY A 82 2.66 1.74 2.34
CA GLY A 82 3.17 1.05 1.16
C GLY A 82 2.06 0.42 0.32
N SER A 83 1.01 -0.13 0.94
CA SER A 83 -0.16 -0.63 0.21
C SER A 83 -0.90 0.48 -0.50
N VAL A 84 -1.20 1.58 0.20
CA VAL A 84 -1.90 2.74 -0.37
C VAL A 84 -1.09 3.33 -1.53
N THR A 85 0.20 3.57 -1.33
CA THR A 85 1.10 4.08 -2.38
C THR A 85 1.17 3.12 -3.58
N SER A 86 1.21 1.81 -3.33
CA SER A 86 1.22 0.81 -4.39
C SER A 86 -0.06 0.85 -5.23
N PHE A 87 -1.23 0.93 -4.61
CA PHE A 87 -2.49 1.04 -5.33
C PHE A 87 -2.58 2.36 -6.13
N LEU A 88 -2.09 3.48 -5.60
CA LEU A 88 -2.00 4.75 -6.32
C LEU A 88 -1.07 4.67 -7.55
N ASN A 89 -0.06 3.81 -7.52
CA ASN A 89 0.84 3.55 -8.65
C ASN A 89 0.31 2.51 -9.65
N GLY A 90 -0.95 2.09 -9.51
CA GLY A 90 -1.60 1.17 -10.45
C GLY A 90 -1.37 -0.32 -10.14
N VAL A 91 -0.98 -0.66 -8.93
CA VAL A 91 -1.04 -2.05 -8.45
C VAL A 91 -2.49 -2.46 -8.29
N GLU A 92 -2.87 -3.59 -8.85
CA GLU A 92 -4.22 -4.16 -8.68
C GLU A 92 -4.30 -5.18 -7.55
N VAL A 93 -3.21 -5.92 -7.33
CA VAL A 93 -3.16 -7.00 -6.35
C VAL A 93 -1.84 -6.99 -5.59
N ILE A 94 -1.94 -7.10 -4.27
CA ILE A 94 -0.80 -7.32 -3.38
C ILE A 94 -1.00 -8.67 -2.69
N LEU A 95 -0.13 -9.64 -2.98
CA LEU A 95 -0.09 -10.92 -2.28
C LEU A 95 0.96 -10.85 -1.17
N ILE A 96 0.51 -10.95 0.06
CA ILE A 96 1.36 -10.88 1.25
C ILE A 96 2.05 -12.23 1.43
N ALA A 97 3.36 -12.26 1.19
CA ALA A 97 4.16 -13.47 1.34
C ALA A 97 4.70 -13.60 2.77
N GLY A 98 4.80 -14.83 3.25
CA GLY A 98 5.28 -15.10 4.61
C GLY A 98 4.34 -14.61 5.71
N ALA A 99 3.21 -14.05 5.34
CA ALA A 99 2.10 -13.77 6.23
C ALA A 99 1.32 -15.06 6.58
N ALA A 100 1.92 -16.22 6.42
CA ALA A 100 1.46 -17.33 7.19
C ALA A 100 1.50 -16.84 8.64
N TYR A 101 0.34 -16.60 9.19
CA TYR A 101 0.09 -16.02 10.52
C TYR A 101 0.90 -16.72 11.63
N ASP A 102 1.49 -17.83 11.34
CA ASP A 102 2.33 -18.65 12.22
C ASP A 102 3.83 -18.62 11.89
N ASP A 103 4.30 -17.77 10.95
CA ASP A 103 5.74 -17.67 10.70
C ASP A 103 6.39 -16.83 11.82
N PRO A 104 7.22 -17.45 12.70
CA PRO A 104 7.88 -16.72 13.78
C PRO A 104 8.87 -15.65 13.30
N LYS A 105 9.04 -15.51 12.00
CA LYS A 105 9.83 -14.46 11.38
C LYS A 105 9.06 -13.15 11.21
N ASN A 106 7.73 -13.19 11.30
CA ASN A 106 6.93 -11.98 11.19
C ASN A 106 6.68 -11.39 12.58
N SER A 107 6.86 -10.09 12.70
CA SER A 107 6.48 -9.36 13.90
C SER A 107 4.95 -9.36 14.02
N GLU A 108 4.44 -9.60 15.21
CA GLU A 108 3.00 -9.55 15.52
C GLU A 108 2.37 -8.21 15.08
N LYS A 109 3.08 -7.10 15.29
CA LYS A 109 2.64 -5.76 14.86
C LYS A 109 2.49 -5.62 13.34
N VAL A 110 3.39 -6.22 12.57
CA VAL A 110 3.28 -6.21 11.10
C VAL A 110 2.11 -7.05 10.64
N GLN A 111 1.83 -8.18 11.31
CA GLN A 111 0.66 -9.01 11.01
C GLN A 111 -0.64 -8.26 11.30
N GLU A 112 -0.74 -7.62 12.48
CA GLU A 112 -1.89 -6.77 12.84
C GLU A 112 -2.11 -5.64 11.82
N ALA A 113 -1.04 -4.98 11.38
CA ALA A 113 -1.15 -3.93 10.37
C ALA A 113 -1.66 -4.46 9.01
N TRP A 114 -1.21 -5.64 8.58
CA TRP A 114 -1.77 -6.28 7.39
C TRP A 114 -3.25 -6.67 7.55
N GLU A 115 -3.66 -7.14 8.71
CA GLU A 115 -5.07 -7.40 9.01
C GLU A 115 -5.91 -6.12 8.90
N VAL A 116 -5.40 -5.00 9.39
CA VAL A 116 -6.05 -3.70 9.25
C VAL A 116 -6.21 -3.32 7.79
N VAL A 117 -5.16 -3.43 6.98
CA VAL A 117 -5.21 -3.12 5.53
C VAL A 117 -6.26 -3.98 4.85
N VAL A 118 -6.15 -5.31 4.96
CA VAL A 118 -7.05 -6.25 4.29
C VAL A 118 -8.50 -6.05 4.74
N SER A 119 -8.75 -5.97 6.05
CA SER A 119 -10.12 -5.82 6.56
C SER A 119 -10.75 -4.46 6.26
N THR A 120 -9.98 -3.47 5.81
CA THR A 120 -10.47 -2.11 5.60
C THR A 120 -10.63 -1.76 4.12
N ILE A 121 -9.67 -2.12 3.27
CA ILE A 121 -9.67 -1.71 1.86
C ILE A 121 -9.61 -2.87 0.87
N ASP A 122 -9.74 -4.12 1.31
CA ASP A 122 -9.86 -5.23 0.36
C ASP A 122 -11.07 -5.02 -0.56
N LEU A 123 -10.90 -5.36 -1.84
CA LEU A 123 -11.92 -5.21 -2.87
C LEU A 123 -12.39 -3.77 -3.15
N PHE A 124 -11.60 -2.74 -2.84
CA PHE A 124 -11.94 -1.38 -3.26
C PHE A 124 -12.18 -1.30 -4.78
N GLN A 125 -13.03 -0.37 -5.23
CA GLN A 125 -13.33 -0.16 -6.64
C GLN A 125 -12.37 0.83 -7.30
N THR A 126 -12.08 1.92 -6.62
CA THR A 126 -11.17 2.96 -7.10
C THR A 126 -10.37 3.54 -5.94
N VAL A 127 -9.17 3.99 -6.26
CA VAL A 127 -8.33 4.78 -5.37
C VAL A 127 -7.89 6.06 -6.07
N THR A 128 -7.93 7.18 -5.37
CA THR A 128 -7.51 8.49 -5.88
C THR A 128 -6.61 9.19 -4.88
N PRO A 129 -5.52 9.83 -5.32
CA PRO A 129 -4.69 10.64 -4.43
C PRO A 129 -5.44 11.93 -4.03
N ILE A 130 -5.26 12.39 -2.80
CA ILE A 130 -5.74 13.69 -2.32
C ILE A 130 -4.54 14.62 -2.11
N THR A 131 -3.55 14.14 -1.38
CA THR A 131 -2.24 14.76 -1.18
C THR A 131 -1.15 13.71 -1.28
N GLU A 132 0.11 14.08 -1.04
CA GLU A 132 1.23 13.13 -0.95
C GLU A 132 1.07 12.13 0.21
N THR A 133 0.31 12.51 1.24
CA THR A 133 0.11 11.72 2.46
C THR A 133 -1.36 11.36 2.71
N SER A 134 -2.17 11.36 1.67
CA SER A 134 -3.57 10.95 1.78
C SER A 134 -4.17 10.46 0.47
N ALA A 135 -5.04 9.45 0.59
CA ALA A 135 -5.77 8.85 -0.52
C ALA A 135 -7.23 8.59 -0.15
N ARG A 136 -8.08 8.47 -1.17
CA ARG A 136 -9.49 8.13 -1.05
C ARG A 136 -9.79 6.85 -1.81
N PHE A 137 -10.44 5.92 -1.14
CA PHE A 137 -10.93 4.65 -1.68
C PHE A 137 -12.46 4.66 -1.76
N GLU A 138 -13.00 4.22 -2.87
CA GLU A 138 -14.43 3.93 -3.03
C GLU A 138 -14.65 2.43 -2.84
N MET A 139 -15.52 2.08 -1.91
CA MET A 139 -15.82 0.70 -1.59
C MET A 139 -17.09 0.21 -2.32
N PRO A 140 -17.22 -1.10 -2.61
CA PRO A 140 -18.36 -1.66 -3.34
C PRO A 140 -19.72 -1.43 -2.68
N ASP A 141 -19.75 -1.27 -1.37
CA ASP A 141 -20.96 -1.02 -0.57
C ASP A 141 -21.36 0.47 -0.52
N GLY A 142 -20.61 1.34 -1.21
CA GLY A 142 -20.82 2.78 -1.25
C GLY A 142 -20.14 3.55 -0.10
N MET A 143 -19.44 2.85 0.80
CA MET A 143 -18.61 3.50 1.81
C MET A 143 -17.39 4.15 1.16
N THR A 144 -16.95 5.27 1.71
CA THR A 144 -15.68 5.90 1.37
C THR A 144 -14.66 5.68 2.49
N VAL A 145 -13.45 5.26 2.14
CA VAL A 145 -12.35 5.14 3.09
C VAL A 145 -11.24 6.12 2.71
N TYR A 146 -10.82 6.93 3.65
CA TYR A 146 -9.64 7.79 3.51
C TYR A 146 -8.46 7.13 4.21
N ALA A 147 -7.31 7.10 3.56
CA ALA A 147 -6.03 6.77 4.20
C ALA A 147 -5.27 8.08 4.41
N ILE A 148 -4.83 8.36 5.64
CA ILE A 148 -4.12 9.59 6.01
C ILE A 148 -2.92 9.28 6.90
N TRP A 149 -1.84 10.05 6.76
CA TRP A 149 -0.63 9.98 7.61
C TRP A 149 0.15 11.30 7.54
N ASP A 150 1.22 11.45 8.33
CA ASP A 150 2.11 12.62 8.37
C ASP A 150 1.37 13.96 8.52
N GLY A 151 0.45 14.01 9.48
CA GLY A 151 -0.31 15.22 9.78
C GLY A 151 -1.46 15.53 8.81
N ALA A 152 -1.72 14.66 7.83
CA ALA A 152 -2.86 14.86 6.93
C ALA A 152 -4.19 14.80 7.68
N GLY A 153 -5.17 15.56 7.18
CA GLY A 153 -6.55 15.57 7.63
C GLY A 153 -7.52 15.17 6.52
N LEU A 154 -8.80 15.15 6.85
CA LEU A 154 -9.87 14.91 5.89
C LEU A 154 -10.17 16.14 5.03
N PRO A 155 -10.69 15.95 3.80
CA PRO A 155 -11.26 17.03 3.01
C PRO A 155 -12.36 17.78 3.79
N ALA A 156 -12.46 19.10 3.58
CA ALA A 156 -13.36 19.96 4.34
C ALA A 156 -14.87 19.69 4.12
N ASP A 157 -15.23 18.98 3.08
CA ASP A 157 -16.58 18.54 2.78
C ASP A 157 -16.99 17.26 3.54
N VAL A 158 -16.05 16.56 4.14
CA VAL A 158 -16.32 15.42 5.03
C VAL A 158 -16.74 15.99 6.40
N THR A 159 -17.95 15.66 6.82
CA THR A 159 -18.55 16.20 8.06
C THR A 159 -19.22 15.11 8.89
N GLY A 160 -19.42 15.36 10.17
CA GLY A 160 -20.11 14.45 11.09
C GLY A 160 -19.16 13.48 11.76
N SER A 161 -19.72 12.43 12.33
CA SER A 161 -18.94 11.41 13.04
C SER A 161 -18.37 10.38 12.07
N VAL A 162 -17.10 10.08 12.20
CA VAL A 162 -16.38 9.08 11.41
C VAL A 162 -15.69 8.06 12.31
N LEU A 163 -15.50 6.85 11.82
CA LEU A 163 -14.68 5.83 12.48
C LEU A 163 -13.25 5.93 11.97
N THR A 164 -12.30 6.10 12.87
CA THR A 164 -10.87 5.99 12.54
C THR A 164 -10.35 4.62 12.94
N ARG A 165 -9.49 4.03 12.11
CA ARG A 165 -8.80 2.76 12.37
C ARG A 165 -7.32 2.95 12.04
N ARG A 166 -6.48 2.99 13.05
CA ARG A 166 -5.04 3.14 12.91
C ARG A 166 -4.37 1.83 12.46
N TYR A 167 -3.16 1.90 11.90
CA TYR A 167 -2.40 0.75 11.41
C TYR A 167 -2.23 -0.40 12.43
N ASP A 168 -2.31 -0.12 13.73
CA ASP A 168 -2.21 -1.07 14.83
C ASP A 168 -3.59 -1.51 15.39
N GLY A 169 -4.65 -1.35 14.61
CA GLY A 169 -6.00 -1.78 14.95
C GLY A 169 -6.73 -0.89 15.96
N VAL A 170 -6.12 0.18 16.48
CA VAL A 170 -6.78 1.09 17.41
C VAL A 170 -7.88 1.87 16.69
N GLU A 171 -9.11 1.78 17.21
CA GLU A 171 -10.29 2.45 16.66
C GLU A 171 -10.78 3.57 17.57
N ALA A 172 -11.32 4.63 16.95
CA ALA A 172 -12.00 5.72 17.64
C ALA A 172 -13.11 6.34 16.77
N ASN A 173 -14.18 6.80 17.41
CA ASN A 173 -15.18 7.64 16.74
C ASN A 173 -14.85 9.11 17.03
N LEU A 174 -14.66 9.89 15.99
CA LEU A 174 -14.28 11.30 16.06
C LEU A 174 -15.21 12.14 15.20
N ASP A 175 -15.28 13.45 15.48
CA ASP A 175 -15.84 14.41 14.52
C ASP A 175 -14.83 14.57 13.37
N ALA A 176 -15.33 14.54 12.13
CA ALA A 176 -14.47 14.62 10.94
C ALA A 176 -13.56 15.87 10.94
N SER A 177 -14.04 16.99 11.48
CA SER A 177 -13.27 18.23 11.59
C SER A 177 -12.06 18.15 12.55
N GLN A 178 -12.02 17.12 13.40
CA GLN A 178 -10.96 16.90 14.38
C GLN A 178 -9.98 15.83 13.93
N VAL A 179 -10.22 15.19 12.77
CA VAL A 179 -9.39 14.10 12.29
C VAL A 179 -8.15 14.65 11.61
N THR A 180 -7.02 14.46 12.26
CA THR A 180 -5.67 14.58 11.70
C THR A 180 -4.85 13.43 12.25
N SER A 181 -3.92 12.89 11.49
CA SER A 181 -3.10 11.78 12.00
C SER A 181 -1.65 11.86 11.54
N GLU A 182 -0.74 11.84 12.51
CA GLU A 182 0.69 11.65 12.28
C GLU A 182 0.99 10.20 11.88
N LEU A 183 0.22 9.25 12.40
CA LEU A 183 0.38 7.82 12.15
C LEU A 183 -0.58 7.34 11.06
N PRO A 184 -0.18 6.34 10.25
CA PRO A 184 -1.04 5.80 9.22
C PRO A 184 -2.39 5.34 9.76
N THR A 185 -3.46 5.89 9.23
CA THR A 185 -4.83 5.72 9.74
C THR A 185 -5.82 5.67 8.58
N PHE A 186 -6.72 4.71 8.61
CA PHE A 186 -7.92 4.71 7.79
C PHE A 186 -9.05 5.47 8.50
N VAL A 187 -9.84 6.20 7.72
CA VAL A 187 -11.04 6.90 8.19
C VAL A 187 -12.22 6.44 7.34
N LEU A 188 -13.18 5.81 7.98
CA LEU A 188 -14.35 5.21 7.36
C LEU A 188 -15.52 6.19 7.44
N VAL A 189 -16.08 6.53 6.26
CA VAL A 189 -17.18 7.46 6.09
C VAL A 189 -18.31 6.74 5.38
N GLY A 190 -19.43 6.57 6.06
CA GLY A 190 -20.62 5.88 5.56
C GLY A 190 -21.80 6.81 5.34
#